data_bc899133e3c43b99266e7693f4a5c4d8
#
_entry.id   bc899133e3c43b99266e7693f4a5c4d8
#
_cell.length_a   1.000
_cell.length_b   1.000
_cell.length_c   1.000
_cell.angle_alpha   90.00
_cell.angle_beta   90.00
_cell.angle_gamma   90.00
#
_symmetry.space_group_name_H-M   'P 1'
#
loop_
_entity.id
_entity.type
_entity.pdbx_description
1 polymer ?
#
loop_
_entity_poly.entity_id
_entity_poly.type
_entity_poly.pdbx_seq_one_letter_code
_entity_poly.pdbx_strand_id
1 'polypeptide(L)'
;MRKALTRIVIIAILLLTGGQFTLLLPGVLYAFHEGGVGYCEGCHDLHGPLQARIPDTSESDALIPDTYMLKGSDASSTCLICHAEAGAFYNIFSGDGSRYTAGGDFYWLKKTFASTVNGRIYLSEGDNHGHNVIAADYGLAEDRLSDSAPGGAYPSFSMGCTSCHNPHGTISGNANNSKPIAVSGSYGSVAPQGTIAGNFRLLGGIGYDGGSSSGGISFANPAPVAVAHQSNWTETNTNHTAYGSGMSEWCGNCHNELLSGSDKHPAGNSARLSNAIVTNYNIYIKTGNSRGMQAVSYLSLVPFELGTADKYLLDPSSSSGPDSFGQANVMCLTCHRVHASAFPFIGRWDFKATFISDSHPGPGDSGVSGNDVLNSYYGRDMVAEFGQYQRQLCNKCHVQD
;
A
#
# COMPACT_ATOMS: atom_id res chain seq x y z
N MET A 1 39.75 23.08 -57.31
CA MET A 1 39.46 21.71 -56.93
C MET A 1 40.09 21.29 -55.61
N ARG A 2 41.38 21.51 -55.32
CA ARG A 2 42.03 21.09 -54.03
C ARG A 2 41.41 21.71 -52.77
N LYS A 3 41.00 22.98 -52.77
CA LYS A 3 40.42 23.65 -51.58
C LYS A 3 38.99 23.15 -51.25
N ALA A 4 38.24 22.67 -52.20
CA ALA A 4 36.91 22.09 -52.00
C ALA A 4 37.01 20.67 -51.38
N LEU A 5 37.96 19.87 -51.82
CA LEU A 5 38.20 18.52 -51.31
C LEU A 5 38.62 18.54 -49.87
N THR A 6 39.49 19.48 -49.44
CA THR A 6 39.96 19.62 -48.09
C THR A 6 38.80 20.02 -47.11
N ARG A 7 37.86 20.88 -47.55
CA ARG A 7 36.69 21.24 -46.75
C ARG A 7 35.73 20.08 -46.55
N ILE A 8 35.50 19.27 -47.57
CA ILE A 8 34.62 18.11 -47.51
C ILE A 8 35.24 17.03 -46.56
N VAL A 9 36.54 16.82 -46.59
CA VAL A 9 37.21 15.87 -45.73
C VAL A 9 37.18 16.33 -44.24
N ILE A 10 37.35 17.62 -43.99
CA ILE A 10 37.25 18.16 -42.62
C ILE A 10 35.81 18.08 -42.08
N ILE A 11 34.80 18.34 -42.92
CA ILE A 11 33.39 18.20 -42.50
C ILE A 11 33.04 16.72 -42.24
N ALA A 12 33.54 15.79 -43.09
CA ALA A 12 33.32 14.37 -42.89
C ALA A 12 34.02 13.83 -41.59
N ILE A 13 35.18 14.32 -41.27
CA ILE A 13 35.88 13.96 -40.02
C ILE A 13 35.18 14.53 -38.78
N LEU A 14 34.63 15.76 -38.85
CA LEU A 14 33.85 16.36 -37.79
C LEU A 14 32.50 15.66 -37.59
N LEU A 15 31.86 15.16 -38.65
CA LEU A 15 30.64 14.38 -38.54
C LEU A 15 30.90 12.95 -37.99
N LEU A 16 32.06 12.35 -38.31
CA LEU A 16 32.44 11.03 -37.78
C LEU A 16 32.89 11.08 -36.32
N THR A 17 33.51 12.17 -35.91
CA THR A 17 33.90 12.35 -34.48
C THR A 17 32.76 12.86 -33.63
N GLY A 18 31.82 13.65 -34.17
CA GLY A 18 30.61 14.09 -33.47
C GLY A 18 29.62 12.95 -33.23
N GLY A 19 29.58 11.94 -34.12
CA GLY A 19 28.70 10.78 -33.95
C GLY A 19 29.16 9.76 -32.85
N GLN A 20 30.41 9.81 -32.45
CA GLN A 20 30.91 8.93 -31.36
C GLN A 20 30.83 9.58 -29.98
N PHE A 21 30.62 10.90 -29.90
CA PHE A 21 30.48 11.59 -28.60
C PHE A 21 29.04 11.56 -28.07
N THR A 22 28.06 11.18 -28.87
CA THR A 22 26.65 11.02 -28.43
C THR A 22 26.37 9.65 -27.83
N LEU A 23 27.32 8.73 -27.81
CA LEU A 23 27.16 7.40 -27.19
C LEU A 23 27.71 7.30 -25.76
N LEU A 24 28.22 8.41 -25.21
CA LEU A 24 28.62 8.54 -23.81
C LEU A 24 27.77 9.61 -23.10
N LEU A 25 26.47 9.66 -23.39
CA LEU A 25 25.56 10.20 -22.40
C LEU A 25 25.62 9.22 -21.24
N PRO A 26 25.99 9.68 -20.03
CA PRO A 26 25.83 8.84 -18.85
C PRO A 26 24.40 8.35 -18.90
N GLY A 27 24.19 7.04 -18.86
CA GLY A 27 22.85 6.47 -18.78
C GLY A 27 22.14 7.25 -17.70
N VAL A 28 20.97 7.79 -18.02
CA VAL A 28 20.16 8.53 -17.04
C VAL A 28 19.93 7.52 -15.93
N LEU A 29 20.60 7.72 -14.80
CA LEU A 29 20.38 6.95 -13.59
C LEU A 29 19.00 7.36 -13.12
N TYR A 30 17.98 6.62 -13.51
CA TYR A 30 16.65 6.79 -12.96
C TYR A 30 16.71 6.42 -11.49
N ALA A 31 16.47 7.39 -10.64
CA ALA A 31 16.28 7.16 -9.22
C ALA A 31 15.04 6.27 -9.01
N PHE A 32 14.96 5.62 -7.84
CA PHE A 32 13.93 4.64 -7.53
C PHE A 32 12.49 5.18 -7.58
N HIS A 33 12.28 6.50 -7.63
CA HIS A 33 11.00 7.13 -7.89
C HIS A 33 10.95 7.66 -9.32
N GLU A 34 9.94 7.26 -10.07
CA GLU A 34 9.72 7.74 -11.44
C GLU A 34 9.63 9.28 -11.47
N GLY A 35 10.34 9.91 -12.40
CA GLY A 35 10.34 11.37 -12.55
C GLY A 35 11.43 12.13 -11.77
N GLY A 36 12.39 11.43 -11.17
CA GLY A 36 13.55 12.07 -10.55
C GLY A 36 13.32 12.65 -9.15
N VAL A 37 12.24 12.27 -8.48
CA VAL A 37 11.90 12.75 -7.13
C VAL A 37 12.72 12.04 -6.04
N GLY A 38 13.31 10.92 -6.34
CA GLY A 38 13.99 10.06 -5.36
C GLY A 38 15.49 9.96 -5.57
N TYR A 39 16.20 11.06 -5.83
CA TYR A 39 17.64 11.09 -5.66
C TYR A 39 18.01 10.76 -4.21
N CYS A 40 19.21 10.21 -3.97
CA CYS A 40 19.70 9.88 -2.62
C CYS A 40 19.46 11.03 -1.64
N GLU A 41 19.70 12.27 -2.09
CA GLU A 41 19.47 13.49 -1.33
C GLU A 41 18.00 13.78 -1.00
N GLY A 42 17.06 13.11 -1.63
CA GLY A 42 15.63 13.20 -1.29
C GLY A 42 15.34 12.65 0.10
N CYS A 43 16.03 11.56 0.46
CA CYS A 43 15.87 10.86 1.74
C CYS A 43 17.08 11.04 2.67
N HIS A 44 18.29 11.18 2.09
CA HIS A 44 19.52 11.28 2.84
C HIS A 44 20.05 12.71 2.85
N ASP A 45 20.59 13.14 3.98
CA ASP A 45 21.39 14.37 4.10
C ASP A 45 22.88 14.00 4.02
N LEU A 46 23.41 13.98 2.80
CA LEU A 46 24.80 13.59 2.53
C LEU A 46 25.83 14.61 3.02
N HIS A 47 25.37 15.81 3.38
CA HIS A 47 26.22 16.96 3.75
C HIS A 47 25.81 17.60 5.07
N GLY A 48 24.87 17.01 5.80
CA GLY A 48 24.43 17.52 7.10
C GLY A 48 25.58 17.47 8.11
N PRO A 49 25.61 18.41 9.08
CA PRO A 49 26.67 18.44 10.06
C PRO A 49 26.62 17.19 10.92
N LEU A 50 27.55 16.29 10.69
CA LEU A 50 27.83 15.13 11.57
C LEU A 50 28.06 15.55 13.04
N GLN A 51 28.29 16.84 13.29
CA GLN A 51 28.60 17.40 14.60
C GLN A 51 27.40 17.86 15.44
N ALA A 52 26.19 17.98 14.87
CA ALA A 52 25.05 18.53 15.60
C ALA A 52 24.28 17.51 16.45
N ARG A 53 24.63 16.24 16.41
CA ARG A 53 23.92 15.17 17.15
C ARG A 53 24.82 14.29 18.03
N ILE A 54 26.04 14.70 18.34
CA ILE A 54 26.82 14.06 19.39
C ILE A 54 26.52 14.82 20.67
N PRO A 55 25.70 14.31 21.61
CA PRO A 55 25.70 14.82 22.95
C PRO A 55 27.13 14.61 23.49
N ASP A 56 27.73 15.65 24.02
CA ASP A 56 28.98 15.55 24.77
C ASP A 56 28.78 14.65 25.99
N THR A 57 28.93 13.35 25.80
CA THR A 57 29.00 12.39 26.87
C THR A 57 30.28 11.61 26.73
N SER A 58 31.23 12.01 27.54
CA SER A 58 32.51 11.37 27.76
C SER A 58 32.38 9.99 28.38
N GLU A 59 31.75 9.02 27.73
CA GLU A 59 31.88 7.61 28.11
C GLU A 59 31.40 6.69 26.99
N SER A 60 32.34 5.83 26.58
CA SER A 60 32.23 4.66 25.71
C SER A 60 31.89 4.90 24.23
N ASP A 61 32.83 4.44 23.38
CA ASP A 61 32.71 4.13 21.96
C ASP A 61 31.61 3.09 21.65
N ALA A 62 30.39 3.36 22.07
CA ALA A 62 29.24 2.71 21.49
C ALA A 62 29.02 3.42 20.14
N LEU A 63 29.50 2.81 19.06
CA LEU A 63 29.12 3.13 17.70
C LEU A 63 27.61 3.34 17.71
N ILE A 64 27.17 4.60 17.52
CA ILE A 64 25.75 4.90 17.28
C ILE A 64 25.41 4.07 16.04
N PRO A 65 24.49 3.09 16.12
CA PRO A 65 24.13 2.31 14.97
C PRO A 65 23.59 3.29 13.95
N ASP A 66 24.34 3.48 12.91
CA ASP A 66 24.02 3.89 11.56
C ASP A 66 22.57 4.38 11.37
N THR A 67 22.20 5.47 12.02
CA THR A 67 21.08 6.28 11.56
C THR A 67 21.61 7.00 10.32
N TYR A 68 21.57 6.29 9.22
CA TYR A 68 22.07 6.68 7.91
C TYR A 68 21.60 8.06 7.53
N MET A 69 22.21 9.11 7.99
CA MET A 69 21.96 10.50 7.60
C MET A 69 20.58 10.71 6.93
N LEU A 70 19.52 10.17 7.54
CA LEU A 70 18.16 10.33 7.06
C LEU A 70 17.67 11.74 7.39
N LYS A 71 16.80 12.29 6.56
CA LYS A 71 16.20 13.61 6.81
C LYS A 71 15.21 13.61 7.97
N GLY A 72 14.49 12.51 8.19
CA GLY A 72 13.65 12.28 9.36
C GLY A 72 14.41 11.58 10.48
N SER A 73 13.83 11.54 11.68
CA SER A 73 14.40 10.84 12.84
C SER A 73 14.42 9.32 12.69
N ASP A 74 13.65 8.78 11.76
CA ASP A 74 13.60 7.38 11.37
C ASP A 74 13.23 7.24 9.87
N ALA A 75 13.26 6.01 9.35
CA ALA A 75 12.98 5.74 7.95
C ALA A 75 11.55 6.12 7.54
N SER A 76 10.56 5.81 8.38
CA SER A 76 9.16 6.14 8.07
C SER A 76 8.91 7.62 8.14
N SER A 77 9.48 8.32 9.12
CA SER A 77 9.44 9.79 9.21
C SER A 77 10.03 10.44 7.97
N THR A 78 11.14 9.89 7.45
CA THR A 78 11.74 10.35 6.19
C THR A 78 10.78 10.17 5.01
N CYS A 79 10.10 9.03 4.90
CA CYS A 79 9.12 8.78 3.84
C CYS A 79 7.94 9.76 3.93
N LEU A 80 7.46 10.04 5.13
CA LEU A 80 6.30 10.91 5.36
C LEU A 80 6.58 12.39 5.06
N ILE A 81 7.84 12.85 4.95
CA ILE A 81 8.15 14.20 4.44
C ILE A 81 7.46 14.45 3.10
N CYS A 82 7.40 13.44 2.23
CA CYS A 82 6.76 13.52 0.93
C CYS A 82 5.37 12.87 0.89
N HIS A 83 5.10 11.89 1.75
CA HIS A 83 3.90 11.06 1.70
C HIS A 83 2.85 11.39 2.77
N ALA A 84 3.06 12.40 3.61
CA ALA A 84 2.04 12.98 4.48
C ALA A 84 1.37 14.20 3.85
N GLU A 85 0.35 14.76 4.53
CA GLU A 85 -0.52 15.83 4.02
C GLU A 85 0.21 17.04 3.45
N ALA A 86 1.32 17.45 4.09
CA ALA A 86 2.16 18.56 3.63
C ALA A 86 3.05 18.17 2.45
N GLY A 87 3.17 16.90 2.14
CA GLY A 87 3.96 16.38 1.04
C GLY A 87 3.24 16.46 -0.30
N ALA A 88 3.99 16.44 -1.38
CA ALA A 88 3.45 16.61 -2.73
C ALA A 88 2.94 15.31 -3.35
N PHE A 89 3.24 14.13 -2.77
CA PHE A 89 3.11 12.86 -3.47
C PHE A 89 2.37 11.80 -2.66
N TYR A 90 1.34 11.18 -3.24
CA TYR A 90 0.68 9.96 -2.75
C TYR A 90 0.36 10.01 -1.25
N ASN A 91 -0.27 11.10 -0.83
CA ASN A 91 -0.56 11.31 0.58
C ASN A 91 -1.34 10.13 1.18
N ILE A 92 -0.74 9.50 2.18
CA ILE A 92 -1.26 8.32 2.90
C ILE A 92 -1.46 8.61 4.40
N PHE A 93 -1.25 9.86 4.81
CA PHE A 93 -1.40 10.30 6.19
C PHE A 93 -1.95 11.74 6.21
N SER A 94 -3.25 11.87 6.40
CA SER A 94 -3.95 13.16 6.49
C SER A 94 -4.15 13.62 7.92
N GLY A 95 -4.62 14.86 8.08
CA GLY A 95 -5.03 15.40 9.37
C GLY A 95 -6.46 15.02 9.79
N ASP A 96 -7.28 14.39 8.90
CA ASP A 96 -8.71 14.18 9.12
C ASP A 96 -9.28 12.84 8.62
N GLY A 97 -8.44 11.92 8.14
CA GLY A 97 -8.88 10.63 7.60
C GLY A 97 -9.47 10.68 6.19
N SER A 98 -9.31 11.80 5.49
CA SER A 98 -9.90 12.02 4.15
C SER A 98 -9.08 11.46 2.99
N ARG A 99 -8.03 10.71 3.24
CA ARG A 99 -7.24 10.05 2.17
C ARG A 99 -7.80 8.68 1.84
N TYR A 100 -8.64 8.64 0.85
CA TYR A 100 -9.36 7.44 0.39
C TYR A 100 -8.52 6.61 -0.56
N THR A 101 -7.29 6.30 -0.15
CA THR A 101 -6.37 5.48 -0.95
C THR A 101 -6.71 3.99 -0.84
N ALA A 102 -6.26 3.18 -1.79
CA ALA A 102 -6.46 1.72 -1.73
C ALA A 102 -5.87 1.11 -0.44
N GLY A 103 -4.76 1.67 0.06
CA GLY A 103 -4.10 1.22 1.30
C GLY A 103 -4.75 1.71 2.58
N GLY A 104 -5.49 2.80 2.54
CA GLY A 104 -6.02 3.48 3.73
C GLY A 104 -5.17 4.69 4.15
N ASP A 105 -5.52 5.27 5.29
CA ASP A 105 -4.95 6.51 5.83
C ASP A 105 -4.41 6.27 7.23
N PHE A 106 -3.13 6.55 7.46
CA PHE A 106 -2.49 6.40 8.78
C PHE A 106 -3.05 7.32 9.86
N TYR A 107 -3.89 8.31 9.51
CA TYR A 107 -4.68 9.09 10.48
C TYR A 107 -5.36 8.20 11.53
N TRP A 108 -5.88 7.07 11.11
CA TRP A 108 -6.66 6.17 11.97
C TRP A 108 -5.85 5.53 13.10
N LEU A 109 -4.52 5.41 12.96
CA LEU A 109 -3.66 4.94 14.03
C LEU A 109 -3.65 5.87 15.26
N LYS A 110 -3.99 7.15 15.06
CA LYS A 110 -4.05 8.16 16.13
C LYS A 110 -5.43 8.29 16.74
N LYS A 111 -6.41 7.49 16.30
CA LYS A 111 -7.81 7.59 16.74
C LYS A 111 -8.19 6.42 17.63
N THR A 112 -8.71 6.75 18.81
CA THR A 112 -9.36 5.78 19.70
C THR A 112 -10.81 6.17 19.84
N PHE A 113 -11.69 5.21 19.60
CA PHE A 113 -13.13 5.38 19.72
C PHE A 113 -13.67 4.59 20.89
N ALA A 114 -14.71 5.11 21.55
CA ALA A 114 -15.43 4.37 22.56
C ALA A 114 -16.93 4.42 22.27
N SER A 115 -17.51 3.25 22.08
CA SER A 115 -18.95 3.08 21.93
C SER A 115 -19.56 2.50 23.20
N THR A 116 -20.85 2.78 23.45
CA THR A 116 -21.57 2.20 24.57
C THR A 116 -22.73 1.35 24.04
N VAL A 117 -22.62 0.03 24.24
CA VAL A 117 -23.66 -0.92 23.82
C VAL A 117 -24.19 -1.63 25.07
N ASN A 118 -25.49 -1.53 25.33
CA ASN A 118 -26.16 -2.13 26.49
C ASN A 118 -25.49 -1.76 27.83
N GLY A 119 -25.05 -0.50 27.97
CA GLY A 119 -24.40 0.01 29.17
C GLY A 119 -22.94 -0.44 29.37
N ARG A 120 -22.34 -1.13 28.39
CA ARG A 120 -20.94 -1.52 28.40
C ARG A 120 -20.14 -0.66 27.42
N ILE A 121 -18.97 -0.21 27.85
CA ILE A 121 -18.05 0.55 27.01
C ILE A 121 -17.16 -0.42 26.25
N TYR A 122 -17.07 -0.24 24.95
CA TYR A 122 -16.18 -0.94 24.04
C TYR A 122 -15.19 0.07 23.46
N LEU A 123 -13.91 -0.20 23.63
CA LEU A 123 -12.83 0.60 23.05
C LEU A 123 -12.40 0.02 21.70
N SER A 124 -12.17 0.89 20.75
CA SER A 124 -11.49 0.62 19.50
C SER A 124 -10.26 1.49 19.47
N GLU A 125 -9.14 0.94 19.90
CA GLU A 125 -7.87 1.65 20.03
C GLU A 125 -7.18 1.78 18.69
N GLY A 126 -6.49 2.91 18.47
CA GLY A 126 -5.77 3.20 17.24
C GLY A 126 -4.77 2.13 16.84
N ASP A 127 -4.11 1.51 17.81
CA ASP A 127 -3.17 0.42 17.58
C ASP A 127 -3.80 -0.79 16.87
N ASN A 128 -5.12 -0.95 16.95
CA ASN A 128 -5.86 -2.01 16.28
C ASN A 128 -6.43 -1.60 14.90
N HIS A 129 -6.14 -0.38 14.46
CA HIS A 129 -6.67 0.19 13.23
C HIS A 129 -5.73 0.04 12.02
N GLY A 130 -4.51 -0.41 12.21
CA GLY A 130 -3.55 -0.45 11.11
C GLY A 130 -2.26 -1.20 11.42
N HIS A 131 -1.36 -1.16 10.45
CA HIS A 131 0.03 -1.49 10.70
C HIS A 131 0.68 -0.29 11.41
N ASN A 132 1.08 -0.49 12.68
CA ASN A 132 1.63 0.55 13.54
C ASN A 132 3.07 0.89 13.12
N VAL A 133 3.19 1.62 12.01
CA VAL A 133 4.50 2.07 11.52
C VAL A 133 5.09 3.09 12.49
N ILE A 134 6.35 2.89 12.85
CA ILE A 134 7.08 3.81 13.71
C ILE A 134 7.53 4.99 12.86
N ALA A 135 6.97 6.17 13.14
CA ALA A 135 7.31 7.44 12.52
C ALA A 135 7.25 8.54 13.57
N ALA A 136 8.36 8.70 14.30
CA ALA A 136 8.41 9.53 15.51
C ALA A 136 8.10 11.01 15.25
N ASP A 137 8.55 11.56 14.12
CA ASP A 137 8.31 12.96 13.74
C ASP A 137 6.81 13.24 13.48
N TYR A 138 6.02 12.20 13.27
CA TYR A 138 4.58 12.28 13.01
C TYR A 138 3.73 11.76 14.17
N GLY A 139 4.37 11.38 15.29
CA GLY A 139 3.71 10.87 16.48
C GLY A 139 3.06 9.50 16.28
N LEU A 140 3.64 8.67 15.40
CA LEU A 140 3.30 7.26 15.24
C LEU A 140 4.34 6.42 15.98
N ALA A 141 3.87 5.47 16.78
CA ALA A 141 4.68 4.64 17.65
C ALA A 141 4.45 3.15 17.34
N GLU A 142 5.23 2.29 17.95
CA GLU A 142 5.05 0.83 17.90
C GLU A 142 3.69 0.40 18.45
N ASP A 143 3.26 -0.78 18.05
CA ASP A 143 2.05 -1.41 18.56
C ASP A 143 2.19 -1.72 20.08
N ARG A 144 1.25 -1.23 20.87
CA ARG A 144 1.21 -1.47 22.33
C ARG A 144 0.36 -2.68 22.71
N LEU A 145 -0.38 -3.24 21.75
CA LEU A 145 -1.29 -4.35 21.98
C LEU A 145 -0.69 -5.70 21.57
N SER A 146 0.27 -5.68 20.66
CA SER A 146 0.88 -6.89 20.08
C SER A 146 2.39 -6.73 19.89
N ASP A 147 3.15 -7.70 20.36
CA ASP A 147 4.61 -7.73 20.19
C ASP A 147 5.04 -8.23 18.81
N SER A 148 4.13 -8.87 18.08
CA SER A 148 4.39 -9.42 16.74
C SER A 148 3.15 -9.41 15.85
N ALA A 149 3.38 -9.58 14.56
CA ALA A 149 2.31 -9.70 13.56
C ALA A 149 1.33 -10.82 13.94
N PRO A 150 0.02 -10.57 13.92
CA PRO A 150 -0.99 -11.60 14.17
C PRO A 150 -0.80 -12.81 13.23
N GLY A 151 -0.70 -14.00 13.82
CA GLY A 151 -0.45 -15.23 13.04
C GLY A 151 0.92 -15.27 12.36
N GLY A 152 1.93 -14.65 12.95
CA GLY A 152 3.30 -14.67 12.47
C GLY A 152 4.31 -14.17 13.49
N ALA A 153 5.57 -14.05 13.06
CA ALA A 153 6.69 -13.74 13.95
C ALA A 153 7.34 -12.37 13.69
N TYR A 154 6.82 -11.56 12.75
CA TYR A 154 7.40 -10.25 12.48
C TYR A 154 7.24 -9.33 13.70
N PRO A 155 8.32 -8.76 14.27
CA PRO A 155 8.23 -8.01 15.51
C PRO A 155 7.61 -6.62 15.28
N SER A 156 6.67 -6.23 16.13
CA SER A 156 5.97 -4.94 16.05
C SER A 156 6.90 -3.74 16.23
N PHE A 157 7.91 -3.87 17.10
CA PHE A 157 8.91 -2.82 17.34
C PHE A 157 9.82 -2.52 16.15
N SER A 158 9.77 -3.32 15.09
CA SER A 158 10.50 -3.09 13.84
C SER A 158 9.62 -2.59 12.70
N MET A 159 8.30 -2.40 12.95
CA MET A 159 7.37 -2.04 11.89
C MET A 159 7.61 -0.62 11.39
N GLY A 160 7.82 -0.49 10.09
CA GLY A 160 7.98 0.78 9.40
C GLY A 160 7.60 0.69 7.94
N CYS A 161 7.68 1.80 7.22
CA CYS A 161 7.42 1.81 5.77
C CYS A 161 8.32 0.83 5.03
N THR A 162 9.58 0.74 5.45
CA THR A 162 10.57 -0.19 4.89
C THR A 162 10.34 -1.64 5.27
N SER A 163 9.44 -1.95 6.19
CA SER A 163 9.04 -3.34 6.44
C SER A 163 8.34 -3.98 5.23
N CYS A 164 7.70 -3.16 4.41
CA CYS A 164 6.94 -3.58 3.24
C CYS A 164 7.55 -3.08 1.93
N HIS A 165 8.03 -1.83 1.91
CA HIS A 165 8.55 -1.16 0.73
C HIS A 165 10.07 -1.16 0.72
N ASN A 166 10.66 -1.58 -0.40
CA ASN A 166 12.10 -1.59 -0.59
C ASN A 166 12.57 -0.34 -1.36
N PRO A 167 13.02 0.72 -0.68
CA PRO A 167 13.47 1.96 -1.33
C PRO A 167 14.76 1.79 -2.13
N HIS A 168 15.56 0.75 -1.84
CA HIS A 168 16.84 0.47 -2.47
C HIS A 168 16.83 -0.79 -3.33
N GLY A 169 15.68 -1.16 -3.86
CA GLY A 169 15.51 -2.40 -4.58
C GLY A 169 16.51 -2.60 -5.72
N THR A 170 16.63 -3.83 -6.17
CA THR A 170 17.67 -4.29 -7.06
C THR A 170 17.15 -4.66 -8.44
N ILE A 171 18.06 -4.75 -9.41
CA ILE A 171 17.73 -5.17 -10.77
C ILE A 171 17.16 -6.61 -10.82
N SER A 172 17.45 -7.46 -9.86
CA SER A 172 16.97 -8.85 -9.82
C SER A 172 15.83 -9.12 -8.86
N GLY A 173 15.26 -8.10 -8.25
CA GLY A 173 14.23 -8.28 -7.22
C GLY A 173 14.75 -8.80 -5.89
N ASN A 174 16.06 -8.93 -5.74
CA ASN A 174 16.71 -9.35 -4.52
C ASN A 174 17.21 -8.14 -3.75
N ALA A 175 16.70 -7.93 -2.54
CA ALA A 175 17.03 -6.83 -1.65
C ALA A 175 18.53 -6.68 -1.31
N ASN A 176 19.28 -7.77 -1.36
CA ASN A 176 20.68 -7.80 -0.96
C ASN A 176 21.65 -7.25 -2.02
N ASN A 177 21.17 -6.81 -3.12
CA ASN A 177 22.00 -6.33 -4.22
C ASN A 177 21.85 -4.83 -4.41
N SER A 178 22.38 -3.98 -3.66
CA SER A 178 22.32 -2.53 -3.57
C SER A 178 22.37 -1.73 -4.90
N LYS A 179 21.61 -2.13 -5.92
CA LYS A 179 21.48 -1.38 -7.16
C LYS A 179 20.21 -0.55 -7.15
N PRO A 180 20.22 0.72 -7.57
CA PRO A 180 19.06 1.58 -7.61
C PRO A 180 17.94 1.00 -8.47
N ILE A 181 16.70 1.24 -8.07
CA ILE A 181 15.53 0.92 -8.86
C ILE A 181 15.40 1.93 -9.99
N ALA A 182 15.27 1.45 -11.20
CA ALA A 182 15.08 2.34 -12.35
C ALA A 182 13.64 2.83 -12.48
N VAL A 183 12.64 1.93 -12.30
CA VAL A 183 11.20 2.25 -12.43
C VAL A 183 10.42 1.28 -11.54
N SER A 184 9.37 1.71 -10.86
CA SER A 184 8.60 0.85 -9.97
C SER A 184 7.71 -0.17 -10.70
N GLY A 185 7.40 0.06 -11.97
CA GLY A 185 6.50 -0.78 -12.76
C GLY A 185 5.04 -0.73 -12.32
N SER A 186 4.74 -0.09 -11.20
CA SER A 186 3.38 0.01 -10.66
C SER A 186 2.45 0.92 -11.49
N TYR A 187 2.99 1.65 -12.43
CA TYR A 187 2.27 2.64 -13.24
C TYR A 187 2.08 2.22 -14.71
N GLY A 188 2.02 0.94 -14.98
CA GLY A 188 1.82 0.47 -16.35
C GLY A 188 3.03 0.63 -17.28
N SER A 189 4.13 1.21 -16.82
CA SER A 189 5.39 1.23 -17.59
C SER A 189 5.98 -0.18 -17.66
N VAL A 190 6.55 -0.52 -18.80
CA VAL A 190 7.22 -1.80 -19.01
C VAL A 190 8.50 -1.81 -18.19
N ALA A 191 8.47 -2.48 -17.04
CA ALA A 191 9.68 -2.68 -16.27
C ALA A 191 10.61 -3.66 -17.00
N PRO A 192 11.92 -3.43 -17.00
CA PRO A 192 12.87 -4.41 -17.50
C PRO A 192 12.69 -5.73 -16.71
N GLN A 193 12.73 -6.84 -17.43
CA GLN A 193 12.59 -8.15 -16.81
C GLN A 193 13.61 -8.37 -15.69
N GLY A 194 13.18 -8.91 -14.56
CA GLY A 194 14.05 -9.20 -13.42
C GLY A 194 14.46 -7.98 -12.60
N THR A 195 13.81 -6.84 -12.77
CA THR A 195 14.07 -5.66 -11.93
C THR A 195 12.96 -5.48 -10.89
N ILE A 196 13.31 -4.91 -9.73
CA ILE A 196 12.31 -4.54 -8.72
C ILE A 196 11.39 -3.43 -9.22
N ALA A 197 11.81 -2.71 -10.24
CA ALA A 197 10.99 -1.78 -10.99
C ALA A 197 9.68 -2.39 -11.48
N GLY A 198 9.62 -3.73 -11.64
CA GLY A 198 8.41 -4.46 -11.91
C GLY A 198 7.52 -4.72 -10.70
N ASN A 199 8.01 -4.50 -9.48
CA ASN A 199 7.24 -4.77 -8.27
C ASN A 199 6.24 -3.66 -8.02
N PHE A 200 4.99 -4.06 -7.78
CA PHE A 200 3.94 -3.13 -7.45
C PHE A 200 4.33 -2.27 -6.25
N ARG A 201 4.32 -0.95 -6.43
CA ARG A 201 4.61 0.06 -5.39
C ARG A 201 5.90 -0.22 -4.59
N LEU A 202 6.94 -0.74 -5.23
CA LEU A 202 8.23 -1.05 -4.60
C LEU A 202 8.13 -2.05 -3.44
N LEU A 203 7.12 -2.90 -3.42
CA LEU A 203 7.01 -3.94 -2.39
C LEU A 203 8.21 -4.88 -2.46
N GLY A 204 8.71 -5.27 -1.29
CA GLY A 204 9.79 -6.24 -1.17
C GLY A 204 9.43 -7.58 -1.81
N GLY A 205 10.34 -8.16 -2.56
CA GLY A 205 10.20 -9.48 -3.15
C GLY A 205 10.90 -10.57 -2.35
N ILE A 206 11.05 -11.75 -2.95
CA ILE A 206 11.78 -12.88 -2.33
C ILE A 206 13.15 -12.45 -1.86
N GLY A 207 13.51 -12.80 -0.63
CA GLY A 207 14.78 -12.48 0.00
C GLY A 207 14.86 -11.08 0.62
N TYR A 208 13.81 -10.27 0.51
CA TYR A 208 13.72 -9.02 1.26
C TYR A 208 13.59 -9.31 2.76
N ASP A 209 14.29 -8.56 3.59
CA ASP A 209 14.34 -8.76 5.04
C ASP A 209 13.41 -7.81 5.84
N GLY A 210 12.54 -7.07 5.14
CA GLY A 210 11.67 -6.08 5.77
C GLY A 210 12.38 -4.83 6.23
N GLY A 211 13.58 -4.54 5.72
CA GLY A 211 14.35 -3.34 6.02
C GLY A 211 14.87 -3.27 7.46
N SER A 212 14.83 -4.37 8.19
CA SER A 212 15.28 -4.44 9.59
C SER A 212 16.71 -4.96 9.67
N SER A 213 17.61 -4.15 10.19
CA SER A 213 18.96 -4.57 10.58
C SER A 213 18.99 -5.47 11.83
N SER A 214 17.85 -5.67 12.51
CA SER A 214 17.78 -6.31 13.82
C SER A 214 16.89 -7.57 13.89
N GLY A 215 16.70 -8.26 12.77
CA GLY A 215 15.99 -9.55 12.77
C GLY A 215 14.68 -9.59 12.00
N GLY A 216 14.57 -8.80 10.94
CA GLY A 216 13.48 -8.93 9.97
C GLY A 216 13.42 -10.33 9.39
N ILE A 217 12.23 -10.78 9.02
CA ILE A 217 12.04 -12.07 8.37
C ILE A 217 12.38 -11.94 6.89
N SER A 218 13.07 -12.93 6.32
CA SER A 218 13.32 -12.98 4.89
C SER A 218 12.04 -13.39 4.16
N PHE A 219 11.59 -12.58 3.21
CA PHE A 219 10.39 -12.86 2.42
C PHE A 219 10.59 -14.11 1.56
N ALA A 220 9.66 -15.04 1.69
CA ALA A 220 9.61 -16.28 0.90
C ALA A 220 8.71 -16.10 -0.34
N ASN A 221 7.75 -15.18 -0.28
CA ASN A 221 6.80 -14.94 -1.36
C ASN A 221 7.18 -13.69 -2.16
N PRO A 222 7.00 -13.71 -3.48
CA PRO A 222 7.28 -12.56 -4.34
C PRO A 222 6.30 -11.41 -4.09
N ALA A 223 6.66 -10.22 -4.52
CA ALA A 223 5.73 -9.10 -4.59
C ALA A 223 4.54 -9.45 -5.49
N PRO A 224 3.32 -8.97 -5.15
CA PRO A 224 2.12 -9.28 -5.90
C PRO A 224 2.13 -8.65 -7.29
N VAL A 225 1.37 -9.25 -8.20
CA VAL A 225 1.09 -8.65 -9.51
C VAL A 225 -0.12 -7.74 -9.38
N ALA A 226 0.10 -6.44 -9.56
CA ALA A 226 -0.96 -5.44 -9.49
C ALA A 226 -0.62 -4.19 -10.30
N VAL A 227 -1.66 -3.46 -10.71
CA VAL A 227 -1.55 -2.19 -11.45
C VAL A 227 -2.45 -1.16 -10.79
N ALA A 228 -1.91 0.00 -10.46
CA ALA A 228 -2.69 1.12 -9.94
C ALA A 228 -3.03 2.11 -11.07
N HIS A 229 -4.17 2.78 -10.95
CA HIS A 229 -4.52 3.89 -11.82
C HIS A 229 -3.60 5.09 -11.52
N GLN A 230 -3.15 5.77 -12.57
CA GLN A 230 -2.12 6.81 -12.46
C GLN A 230 -2.64 8.21 -12.09
N SER A 231 -3.89 8.51 -12.40
CA SER A 231 -4.34 9.89 -12.46
C SER A 231 -5.01 10.41 -11.19
N ASN A 232 -5.34 9.56 -10.24
CA ASN A 232 -6.02 9.94 -9.02
C ASN A 232 -5.74 8.93 -7.90
N TRP A 233 -5.53 9.43 -6.68
CA TRP A 233 -5.23 8.63 -5.49
C TRP A 233 -6.48 8.14 -4.77
N THR A 234 -7.62 8.78 -5.02
CA THR A 234 -8.90 8.41 -4.42
C THR A 234 -9.42 7.14 -5.07
N GLU A 235 -9.64 6.11 -4.26
CA GLU A 235 -10.24 4.87 -4.70
C GLU A 235 -11.72 5.09 -5.07
N THR A 236 -12.06 4.76 -6.29
CA THR A 236 -13.43 4.83 -6.83
C THR A 236 -13.74 3.58 -7.64
N ASN A 237 -14.96 3.49 -8.17
CA ASN A 237 -15.35 2.36 -9.01
C ASN A 237 -14.49 2.22 -10.27
N THR A 238 -14.05 3.32 -10.85
CA THR A 238 -13.28 3.37 -12.11
C THR A 238 -11.87 3.92 -11.92
N ASN A 239 -11.41 3.99 -10.70
CA ASN A 239 -10.05 4.40 -10.33
C ASN A 239 -9.64 3.61 -9.09
N HIS A 240 -9.08 2.45 -9.28
CA HIS A 240 -8.68 1.56 -8.19
C HIS A 240 -7.40 0.80 -8.55
N THR A 241 -6.92 -0.02 -7.63
CA THR A 241 -5.86 -0.98 -7.93
C THR A 241 -6.49 -2.26 -8.48
N ALA A 242 -6.06 -2.67 -9.67
CA ALA A 242 -6.39 -3.97 -10.22
C ALA A 242 -5.33 -5.00 -9.78
N TYR A 243 -5.74 -6.09 -9.16
CA TYR A 243 -4.87 -7.13 -8.63
C TYR A 243 -4.89 -8.36 -9.51
N GLY A 244 -3.71 -8.88 -9.83
CA GLY A 244 -3.52 -10.10 -10.61
C GLY A 244 -3.47 -11.33 -9.72
N SER A 245 -2.40 -11.50 -8.98
CA SER A 245 -2.18 -12.65 -8.08
C SER A 245 -1.13 -12.35 -7.03
N GLY A 246 -1.14 -13.12 -5.94
CA GLY A 246 -0.06 -13.17 -4.97
C GLY A 246 -0.15 -12.19 -3.82
N MET A 247 -1.21 -11.38 -3.70
CA MET A 247 -1.31 -10.39 -2.62
C MET A 247 -1.43 -11.06 -1.26
N SER A 248 -2.26 -12.08 -1.13
CA SER A 248 -2.40 -12.79 0.16
C SER A 248 -1.15 -13.56 0.51
N GLU A 249 -0.53 -14.22 -0.45
CA GLU A 249 0.73 -14.95 -0.25
C GLU A 249 1.83 -13.97 0.19
N TRP A 250 1.86 -12.76 -0.39
CA TRP A 250 2.79 -11.72 0.02
C TRP A 250 2.54 -11.26 1.47
N CYS A 251 1.29 -11.08 1.88
CA CYS A 251 0.93 -10.82 3.29
C CYS A 251 1.40 -11.96 4.20
N GLY A 252 1.36 -13.19 3.70
CA GLY A 252 1.84 -14.39 4.38
C GLY A 252 3.35 -14.38 4.71
N ASN A 253 4.15 -13.46 4.18
CA ASN A 253 5.53 -13.28 4.64
C ASN A 253 5.60 -12.89 6.12
N CYS A 254 4.61 -12.15 6.60
CA CYS A 254 4.50 -11.77 8.01
C CYS A 254 3.35 -12.49 8.74
N HIS A 255 2.31 -12.93 8.02
CA HIS A 255 1.07 -13.49 8.56
C HIS A 255 0.82 -14.94 8.10
N ASN A 256 1.85 -15.77 8.13
CA ASN A 256 1.84 -17.10 7.51
C ASN A 256 0.78 -18.05 8.09
N GLU A 257 0.43 -17.95 9.37
CA GLU A 257 -0.57 -18.78 10.00
C GLU A 257 -2.01 -18.40 9.62
N LEU A 258 -2.24 -17.16 9.14
CA LEU A 258 -3.56 -16.71 8.73
C LEU A 258 -3.99 -17.29 7.37
N LEU A 259 -3.05 -17.77 6.57
CA LEU A 259 -3.32 -18.42 5.28
C LEU A 259 -3.46 -19.94 5.41
N SER A 260 -3.18 -20.50 6.58
CA SER A 260 -3.24 -21.94 6.86
C SER A 260 -4.35 -22.26 7.86
N GLY A 261 -5.14 -23.30 7.60
CA GLY A 261 -6.16 -23.78 8.52
C GLY A 261 -7.59 -23.70 7.97
N SER A 262 -8.43 -24.64 8.42
CA SER A 262 -9.83 -24.79 8.00
C SER A 262 -10.77 -23.74 8.58
N ASP A 263 -10.34 -23.05 9.65
CA ASP A 263 -11.17 -22.11 10.42
C ASP A 263 -11.02 -20.66 9.94
N LYS A 264 -10.26 -20.44 8.88
CA LYS A 264 -10.01 -19.13 8.31
C LYS A 264 -10.87 -18.90 7.07
N HIS A 265 -11.22 -17.64 6.83
CA HIS A 265 -11.84 -17.27 5.56
C HIS A 265 -10.82 -17.51 4.44
N PRO A 266 -11.19 -18.26 3.37
CA PRO A 266 -10.25 -18.52 2.29
C PRO A 266 -9.81 -17.21 1.63
N ALA A 267 -8.50 -17.07 1.42
CA ALA A 267 -7.89 -15.96 0.70
C ALA A 267 -6.66 -16.43 -0.09
N GLY A 268 -6.32 -15.70 -1.15
CA GLY A 268 -5.15 -15.96 -1.99
C GLY A 268 -5.47 -16.72 -3.29
N ASN A 269 -4.42 -17.15 -3.96
CA ASN A 269 -4.48 -17.72 -5.32
C ASN A 269 -5.40 -18.94 -5.47
N SER A 270 -5.70 -19.64 -4.38
CA SER A 270 -6.60 -20.81 -4.36
C SER A 270 -8.03 -20.48 -3.94
N ALA A 271 -8.31 -19.24 -3.50
CA ALA A 271 -9.60 -18.84 -2.94
C ALA A 271 -10.57 -18.32 -4.02
N ARG A 272 -10.75 -19.12 -5.07
CA ARG A 272 -11.59 -18.77 -6.22
C ARG A 272 -13.05 -18.71 -5.84
N LEU A 273 -13.72 -17.62 -6.24
CA LEU A 273 -15.16 -17.47 -6.10
C LEU A 273 -15.91 -18.41 -7.04
N SER A 274 -16.98 -19.01 -6.55
CA SER A 274 -17.92 -19.73 -7.43
C SER A 274 -18.73 -18.73 -8.27
N ASN A 275 -19.20 -19.19 -9.43
CA ASN A 275 -20.04 -18.36 -10.29
C ASN A 275 -21.30 -17.86 -9.57
N ALA A 276 -21.86 -18.63 -8.64
CA ALA A 276 -22.99 -18.22 -7.84
C ALA A 276 -22.67 -17.01 -6.94
N ILE A 277 -21.50 -17.02 -6.28
CA ILE A 277 -21.06 -15.92 -5.43
C ILE A 277 -20.78 -14.68 -6.29
N VAL A 278 -20.10 -14.82 -7.43
CA VAL A 278 -19.87 -13.71 -8.37
C VAL A 278 -21.18 -13.09 -8.84
N THR A 279 -22.15 -13.93 -9.19
CA THR A 279 -23.48 -13.48 -9.60
C THR A 279 -24.15 -12.71 -8.46
N ASN A 280 -24.22 -13.28 -7.26
CA ASN A 280 -24.81 -12.64 -6.09
C ASN A 280 -24.18 -11.29 -5.81
N TYR A 281 -22.85 -11.22 -5.81
CA TYR A 281 -22.12 -9.97 -5.59
C TYR A 281 -22.51 -8.89 -6.60
N ASN A 282 -22.56 -9.24 -7.88
CA ASN A 282 -22.77 -8.29 -8.97
C ASN A 282 -24.22 -7.84 -9.13
N ILE A 283 -25.22 -8.62 -8.67
CA ILE A 283 -26.65 -8.23 -8.72
C ILE A 283 -27.15 -7.56 -7.43
N TYR A 284 -26.35 -7.58 -6.35
CA TYR A 284 -26.76 -7.06 -5.05
C TYR A 284 -26.74 -5.52 -5.04
N ILE A 285 -27.90 -4.89 -5.08
CA ILE A 285 -28.07 -3.44 -5.01
C ILE A 285 -27.98 -2.96 -3.56
N LYS A 286 -28.77 -3.59 -2.67
CA LYS A 286 -28.80 -3.32 -1.23
C LYS A 286 -29.58 -4.44 -0.54
N THR A 287 -29.58 -4.45 0.79
CA THR A 287 -30.40 -5.37 1.58
C THR A 287 -31.87 -5.34 1.10
N GLY A 288 -32.43 -6.52 0.86
CA GLY A 288 -33.78 -6.70 0.31
C GLY A 288 -33.89 -6.47 -1.21
N ASN A 289 -32.80 -6.18 -1.91
CA ASN A 289 -32.80 -6.01 -3.36
C ASN A 289 -31.59 -6.61 -4.05
N SER A 290 -31.71 -7.84 -4.51
CA SER A 290 -30.72 -8.62 -5.25
C SER A 290 -31.11 -8.80 -6.72
N ARG A 291 -31.60 -7.75 -7.39
CA ARG A 291 -32.06 -7.79 -8.79
C ARG A 291 -31.36 -6.77 -9.69
N GLY A 292 -30.13 -6.43 -9.36
CA GLY A 292 -29.33 -5.48 -10.11
C GLY A 292 -28.42 -6.12 -11.16
N MET A 293 -27.49 -5.33 -11.62
CA MET A 293 -26.34 -5.74 -12.41
C MET A 293 -25.11 -5.00 -11.90
N GLN A 294 -23.90 -5.46 -12.24
CA GLN A 294 -22.65 -4.89 -11.72
C GLN A 294 -22.59 -3.36 -11.79
N ALA A 295 -23.03 -2.76 -12.89
CA ALA A 295 -22.99 -1.31 -13.09
C ALA A 295 -23.86 -0.49 -12.12
N VAL A 296 -24.89 -1.09 -11.52
CA VAL A 296 -25.84 -0.43 -10.60
C VAL A 296 -25.91 -1.11 -9.24
N SER A 297 -25.11 -2.16 -9.01
CA SER A 297 -25.06 -2.84 -7.73
C SER A 297 -24.38 -1.98 -6.68
N TYR A 298 -24.58 -2.32 -5.41
CA TYR A 298 -23.90 -1.68 -4.29
C TYR A 298 -22.38 -1.69 -4.47
N LEU A 299 -21.80 -0.50 -4.62
CA LEU A 299 -20.36 -0.33 -4.82
C LEU A 299 -19.62 -0.35 -3.48
N SER A 300 -19.11 -1.49 -3.14
CA SER A 300 -18.37 -1.68 -1.91
C SER A 300 -16.89 -1.27 -1.99
N LEU A 301 -16.37 -1.05 -3.20
CA LEU A 301 -14.95 -0.78 -3.46
C LEU A 301 -14.01 -1.87 -2.93
N VAL A 302 -14.48 -3.11 -2.83
CA VAL A 302 -13.64 -4.24 -2.43
C VAL A 302 -12.92 -4.83 -3.64
N PRO A 303 -11.61 -4.99 -3.55
CA PRO A 303 -10.82 -5.58 -4.61
C PRO A 303 -10.86 -7.12 -4.56
N PHE A 304 -10.64 -7.71 -5.73
CA PHE A 304 -10.44 -9.15 -5.91
C PHE A 304 -9.22 -9.38 -6.80
N GLU A 305 -8.55 -10.52 -6.65
CA GLU A 305 -7.49 -10.93 -7.57
C GLU A 305 -8.09 -11.64 -8.79
N LEU A 306 -7.53 -11.37 -9.97
CA LEU A 306 -7.91 -12.06 -11.21
C LEU A 306 -7.23 -13.44 -11.39
N GLY A 307 -6.31 -13.81 -10.50
CA GLY A 307 -5.56 -15.07 -10.58
C GLY A 307 -4.56 -15.12 -11.74
N THR A 308 -4.12 -13.97 -12.25
CA THR A 308 -3.16 -13.87 -13.36
C THR A 308 -1.83 -13.27 -12.92
N ALA A 309 -0.74 -13.78 -13.47
CA ALA A 309 0.59 -13.19 -13.36
C ALA A 309 0.88 -12.17 -14.49
N ASP A 310 -0.03 -12.00 -15.42
CA ASP A 310 0.12 -11.06 -16.53
C ASP A 310 -0.53 -9.71 -16.19
N LYS A 311 0.29 -8.72 -15.91
CA LYS A 311 -0.16 -7.36 -15.58
C LYS A 311 -0.90 -6.65 -16.72
N TYR A 312 -0.69 -7.06 -17.98
CA TYR A 312 -1.36 -6.46 -19.12
C TYR A 312 -2.84 -6.85 -19.25
N LEU A 313 -3.27 -7.84 -18.47
CA LEU A 313 -4.68 -8.20 -18.34
C LEU A 313 -5.40 -7.40 -17.24
N LEU A 314 -4.68 -6.56 -16.51
CA LEU A 314 -5.21 -5.78 -15.39
C LEU A 314 -5.66 -4.40 -15.89
N ASP A 315 -6.92 -4.05 -15.61
CA ASP A 315 -7.49 -2.75 -15.94
C ASP A 315 -7.99 -2.03 -14.67
N PRO A 316 -7.21 -1.07 -14.13
CA PRO A 316 -7.59 -0.31 -12.94
C PRO A 316 -8.72 0.69 -13.18
N SER A 317 -9.18 0.86 -14.42
CA SER A 317 -10.33 1.69 -14.80
C SER A 317 -11.62 0.90 -15.00
N SER A 318 -11.56 -0.42 -14.94
CA SER A 318 -12.75 -1.29 -15.00
C SER A 318 -13.64 -1.11 -13.79
N SER A 319 -14.90 -1.55 -13.86
CA SER A 319 -15.79 -1.55 -12.71
C SER A 319 -15.23 -2.42 -11.58
N SER A 320 -15.22 -1.90 -10.34
CA SER A 320 -14.78 -2.68 -9.19
C SER A 320 -15.73 -3.86 -8.92
N GLY A 321 -15.18 -4.93 -8.36
CA GLY A 321 -15.91 -6.16 -8.06
C GLY A 321 -15.27 -7.39 -8.71
N PRO A 322 -15.82 -8.58 -8.45
CA PRO A 322 -15.30 -9.80 -9.05
C PRO A 322 -15.64 -9.86 -10.54
N ASP A 323 -14.67 -10.30 -11.32
CA ASP A 323 -14.87 -10.50 -12.75
C ASP A 323 -15.99 -11.53 -13.03
N SER A 324 -16.87 -11.18 -13.98
CA SER A 324 -17.98 -12.03 -14.41
C SER A 324 -17.55 -13.33 -15.08
N PHE A 325 -16.30 -13.43 -15.49
CA PHE A 325 -15.75 -14.62 -16.17
C PHE A 325 -15.24 -15.71 -15.21
N GLY A 326 -15.50 -15.57 -13.91
CA GLY A 326 -15.22 -16.61 -12.92
C GLY A 326 -13.73 -16.80 -12.63
N GLN A 327 -12.91 -15.77 -12.77
CA GLN A 327 -11.48 -15.78 -12.47
C GLN A 327 -11.14 -15.15 -11.12
N ALA A 328 -12.10 -14.52 -10.45
CA ALA A 328 -11.85 -13.75 -9.24
C ALA A 328 -11.56 -14.62 -8.01
N ASN A 329 -10.50 -14.31 -7.30
CA ASN A 329 -10.15 -14.88 -6.01
C ASN A 329 -10.37 -13.84 -4.89
N VAL A 330 -10.81 -14.33 -3.74
CA VAL A 330 -10.77 -13.54 -2.51
C VAL A 330 -9.31 -13.37 -2.07
N MET A 331 -8.93 -12.17 -1.68
CA MET A 331 -7.61 -11.89 -1.10
C MET A 331 -7.75 -11.16 0.25
N CYS A 332 -6.67 -11.08 1.02
CA CYS A 332 -6.70 -10.37 2.30
C CYS A 332 -7.27 -8.95 2.16
N LEU A 333 -6.90 -8.23 1.10
CA LEU A 333 -7.39 -6.87 0.86
C LEU A 333 -8.85 -6.78 0.41
N THR A 334 -9.52 -7.90 0.13
CA THR A 334 -10.98 -7.90 -0.08
C THR A 334 -11.71 -7.44 1.18
N CYS A 335 -11.22 -7.79 2.37
CA CYS A 335 -11.80 -7.44 3.65
C CYS A 335 -10.99 -6.40 4.42
N HIS A 336 -9.69 -6.33 4.20
CA HIS A 336 -8.78 -5.46 4.93
C HIS A 336 -8.23 -4.32 4.06
N ARG A 337 -7.78 -3.26 4.72
CA ARG A 337 -6.86 -2.30 4.12
C ARG A 337 -5.42 -2.72 4.46
N VAL A 338 -4.40 -1.94 4.05
CA VAL A 338 -3.02 -2.31 4.30
C VAL A 338 -2.26 -1.29 5.15
N HIS A 339 -2.62 -0.01 5.10
CA HIS A 339 -2.03 1.01 5.96
C HIS A 339 -2.80 1.14 7.26
N ALA A 340 -3.98 1.75 7.20
CA ALA A 340 -4.91 1.86 8.31
C ALA A 340 -6.34 2.13 7.83
N SER A 341 -7.29 1.86 8.71
CA SER A 341 -8.71 2.16 8.52
C SER A 341 -9.36 2.57 9.84
N ALA A 342 -10.55 3.08 9.80
CA ALA A 342 -11.30 3.44 11.01
C ALA A 342 -11.75 2.23 11.84
N PHE A 343 -11.63 1.02 11.32
CA PHE A 343 -12.20 -0.18 11.92
C PHE A 343 -11.10 -1.10 12.48
N PRO A 344 -11.40 -1.85 13.54
CA PRO A 344 -10.49 -2.86 14.09
C PRO A 344 -10.03 -3.86 13.01
N PHE A 345 -8.81 -4.38 13.21
CA PHE A 345 -8.18 -5.35 12.30
C PHE A 345 -7.96 -4.82 10.88
N ILE A 346 -7.83 -3.50 10.73
CA ILE A 346 -7.68 -2.81 9.44
C ILE A 346 -8.87 -3.12 8.51
N GLY A 347 -10.06 -3.37 9.05
CA GLY A 347 -11.24 -3.75 8.28
C GLY A 347 -11.66 -2.65 7.29
N ARG A 348 -12.24 -3.05 6.16
CA ARG A 348 -12.90 -2.10 5.26
C ARG A 348 -14.28 -1.68 5.78
N TRP A 349 -14.76 -2.39 6.78
CA TRP A 349 -16.00 -2.13 7.53
C TRP A 349 -15.89 -2.72 8.94
N ASP A 350 -16.83 -2.41 9.80
CA ASP A 350 -16.91 -3.01 11.13
C ASP A 350 -17.40 -4.47 11.04
N PHE A 351 -16.49 -5.42 11.24
CA PHE A 351 -16.82 -6.85 11.15
C PHE A 351 -17.78 -7.34 12.25
N LYS A 352 -17.97 -6.56 13.32
CA LYS A 352 -18.83 -6.92 14.45
C LYS A 352 -20.26 -6.44 14.29
N ALA A 353 -20.49 -5.45 13.40
CA ALA A 353 -21.82 -4.90 13.19
C ALA A 353 -22.63 -5.76 12.22
N THR A 354 -23.89 -5.97 12.49
CA THR A 354 -24.83 -6.63 11.58
C THR A 354 -25.29 -5.67 10.49
N PHE A 355 -25.61 -4.46 10.88
CA PHE A 355 -26.01 -3.40 9.95
C PHE A 355 -24.94 -2.31 9.91
N ILE A 356 -24.83 -1.63 8.78
CA ILE A 356 -23.88 -0.53 8.60
C ILE A 356 -24.17 0.62 9.60
N SER A 357 -25.45 0.85 9.94
CA SER A 357 -25.87 1.83 10.95
C SER A 357 -25.33 1.55 12.36
N ASP A 358 -24.98 0.31 12.63
CA ASP A 358 -24.48 -0.12 13.93
C ASP A 358 -22.94 -0.14 13.98
N SER A 359 -22.29 0.33 12.92
CA SER A 359 -20.81 0.38 12.84
C SER A 359 -20.22 1.41 13.79
N HIS A 360 -19.05 1.08 14.32
CA HIS A 360 -18.22 1.98 15.09
C HIS A 360 -16.87 2.23 14.36
N PRO A 361 -16.44 3.51 14.16
CA PRO A 361 -17.00 4.72 14.75
C PRO A 361 -18.38 5.09 14.17
N GLY A 362 -19.29 5.44 15.07
CA GLY A 362 -20.64 5.87 14.75
C GLY A 362 -20.96 7.25 15.35
N PRO A 363 -22.09 7.87 14.92
CA PRO A 363 -22.52 9.13 15.50
C PRO A 363 -22.75 9.00 17.02
N GLY A 364 -22.08 9.85 17.80
CA GLY A 364 -22.19 9.85 19.27
C GLY A 364 -21.17 9.00 20.00
N ASP A 365 -20.32 8.26 19.33
CA ASP A 365 -19.19 7.59 19.96
C ASP A 365 -18.18 8.62 20.51
N SER A 366 -17.59 8.32 21.64
CA SER A 366 -16.51 9.14 22.18
C SER A 366 -15.26 9.01 21.30
N GLY A 367 -14.55 10.11 21.07
CA GLY A 367 -13.37 10.18 20.20
C GLY A 367 -13.69 10.45 18.72
N VAL A 368 -14.94 10.36 18.32
CA VAL A 368 -15.39 10.74 16.97
C VAL A 368 -15.41 12.26 16.83
N SER A 369 -14.87 12.77 15.76
CA SER A 369 -14.78 14.19 15.45
C SER A 369 -14.96 14.47 13.96
N GLY A 370 -15.39 15.69 13.63
CA GLY A 370 -15.52 16.14 12.26
C GLY A 370 -16.29 15.15 11.37
N ASN A 371 -15.65 14.70 10.31
CA ASN A 371 -16.21 13.78 9.33
C ASN A 371 -15.77 12.31 9.54
N ASP A 372 -15.29 11.93 10.72
CA ASP A 372 -14.75 10.58 10.95
C ASP A 372 -15.71 9.48 10.49
N VAL A 373 -17.02 9.62 10.77
CA VAL A 373 -18.04 8.64 10.34
C VAL A 373 -18.12 8.54 8.82
N LEU A 374 -18.12 9.66 8.11
CA LEU A 374 -18.12 9.66 6.64
C LEU A 374 -16.79 9.14 6.09
N ASN A 375 -15.68 9.59 6.65
CA ASN A 375 -14.35 9.24 6.19
C ASN A 375 -14.02 7.75 6.43
N SER A 376 -14.63 7.12 7.45
CA SER A 376 -14.50 5.68 7.67
C SER A 376 -15.00 4.85 6.47
N TYR A 377 -16.00 5.34 5.76
CA TYR A 377 -16.54 4.75 4.53
C TYR A 377 -16.18 5.56 3.26
N TYR A 378 -15.05 6.23 3.28
CA TYR A 378 -14.52 6.96 2.12
C TYR A 378 -15.43 8.07 1.61
N GLY A 379 -15.90 8.91 2.55
CA GLY A 379 -16.74 10.08 2.24
C GLY A 379 -18.18 9.75 1.91
N ARG A 380 -18.63 8.50 2.18
CA ARG A 380 -19.99 8.05 1.85
C ARG A 380 -20.85 7.98 3.09
N ASP A 381 -22.04 8.57 3.02
CA ASP A 381 -23.09 8.35 4.01
C ASP A 381 -23.84 7.06 3.68
N MET A 382 -23.35 5.95 4.25
CA MET A 382 -23.87 4.62 3.95
C MET A 382 -25.33 4.44 4.37
N VAL A 383 -25.77 5.11 5.43
CA VAL A 383 -27.16 5.04 5.92
C VAL A 383 -28.09 5.84 5.01
N ALA A 384 -27.65 7.03 4.56
CA ALA A 384 -28.43 7.82 3.62
C ALA A 384 -28.53 7.14 2.23
N GLU A 385 -27.46 6.50 1.77
CA GLU A 385 -27.43 5.83 0.47
C GLU A 385 -28.20 4.51 0.45
N PHE A 386 -28.08 3.68 1.49
CA PHE A 386 -28.55 2.30 1.46
C PHE A 386 -29.63 1.99 2.50
N GLY A 387 -29.84 2.89 3.45
CA GLY A 387 -30.84 2.75 4.52
C GLY A 387 -30.27 2.12 5.80
N GLN A 388 -30.98 2.36 6.92
CA GLN A 388 -30.53 1.94 8.25
C GLN A 388 -30.41 0.42 8.44
N TYR A 389 -31.11 -0.37 7.63
CA TYR A 389 -31.06 -1.84 7.69
C TYR A 389 -30.14 -2.45 6.64
N GLN A 390 -29.26 -1.66 6.04
CA GLN A 390 -28.24 -2.17 5.14
C GLN A 390 -27.28 -3.07 5.90
N ARG A 391 -27.25 -4.34 5.52
CA ARG A 391 -26.30 -5.31 6.08
C ARG A 391 -24.87 -5.00 5.65
N GLN A 392 -23.94 -5.49 6.42
CA GLN A 392 -22.50 -5.35 6.14
C GLN A 392 -22.11 -6.00 4.80
N LEU A 393 -20.95 -5.62 4.30
CA LEU A 393 -20.43 -6.03 2.99
C LEU A 393 -20.30 -7.55 2.80
N CYS A 394 -20.16 -8.31 3.89
CA CYS A 394 -20.20 -9.79 3.85
C CYS A 394 -21.43 -10.31 3.10
N ASN A 395 -22.56 -9.59 3.18
CA ASN A 395 -23.82 -9.98 2.58
C ASN A 395 -23.83 -9.94 1.05
N LYS A 396 -22.88 -9.24 0.42
CA LYS A 396 -22.74 -9.29 -1.05
C LYS A 396 -22.32 -10.66 -1.55
N CYS A 397 -21.55 -11.41 -0.77
CA CYS A 397 -21.17 -12.78 -1.10
C CYS A 397 -22.07 -13.81 -0.41
N HIS A 398 -22.42 -13.56 0.86
CA HIS A 398 -23.21 -14.41 1.72
C HIS A 398 -24.62 -13.84 1.87
N VAL A 399 -25.45 -14.00 0.86
CA VAL A 399 -26.82 -13.47 0.85
C VAL A 399 -27.60 -14.10 2.00
N GLN A 400 -28.02 -13.26 2.96
CA GLN A 400 -28.77 -13.64 4.17
C GLN A 400 -30.05 -12.81 4.35
N ASP A 401 -30.50 -12.16 3.32
CA ASP A 401 -31.71 -11.31 3.33
C ASP A 401 -32.99 -12.15 3.35
#